data_49bac1e62af289b41513b19c2c577eb8
#
_entry.id   49bac1e62af289b41513b19c2c577eb8
#
_cell.length_a   1.000
_cell.length_b   1.000
_cell.length_c   1.000
_cell.angle_alpha   90.00
_cell.angle_beta   90.00
_cell.angle_gamma   90.00
#
_symmetry.space_group_name_H-M   'P 1'
#
loop_
_entity.id
_entity.type
_entity.pdbx_description
1 polymer ?
#
loop_
_entity_poly.entity_id
_entity_poly.type
_entity_poly.pdbx_seq_one_letter_code
_entity_poly.pdbx_strand_id
1 'polypeptide(L)'
;MIERKEYMALLEKWRDKKVIKVVTGIRRCGKSSLLRMFREKLLEEGVSESQVLELNFEDLDNEQYLDYKVLYAYVKKHLVKGKMNYLFFDEIQMVDNFQKVIDSLFLLDDVDIYVTGSNAYLLSGEIATLLTGRYVEIKLFPFSFKEYLTAQSDDMNLERAYRRYIEDGSFPYILQINHDREMVREYLLGLYNTIVLKDVVSRRKITDVMMLQSVVRFLADNIGNISVIKRISDTMTSLGRKITSHTVENYVSALIDSYIFYSVSRFDTKGKQLLKTGQKLYLADIGLRNVINGTKGGDLGHILENVVYLELARRGGEIYVGKVGDAEIDFVVIKGEYKEYYQVSLSVRDENTMKRELAPLQAIQDHDPKYLLTMDNDPEVLHDGIRQIYVLDWLVEGD
;
A
#
# COMPACT_ATOMS: atom_id res chain seq x y z
N MET A 1 14.52 -15.28 5.07
CA MET A 1 13.79 -14.08 4.60
C MET A 1 12.62 -14.59 3.77
N ILE A 2 11.41 -14.00 3.87
CA ILE A 2 10.26 -14.45 3.06
C ILE A 2 10.41 -13.89 1.66
N GLU A 3 10.34 -14.77 0.68
CA GLU A 3 10.41 -14.38 -0.72
C GLU A 3 9.10 -13.69 -1.14
N ARG A 4 9.23 -12.47 -1.70
CA ARG A 4 8.12 -11.66 -2.22
C ARG A 4 7.94 -11.96 -3.72
N LYS A 5 7.49 -13.19 -4.05
CA LYS A 5 7.50 -13.75 -5.43
C LYS A 5 6.88 -12.82 -6.48
N GLU A 6 5.73 -12.23 -6.17
CA GLU A 6 5.02 -11.34 -7.12
C GLU A 6 5.82 -10.06 -7.38
N TYR A 7 6.39 -9.45 -6.34
CA TYR A 7 7.23 -8.26 -6.49
C TYR A 7 8.58 -8.57 -7.16
N MET A 8 9.17 -9.73 -6.88
CA MET A 8 10.37 -10.21 -7.58
C MET A 8 10.09 -10.41 -9.08
N ALA A 9 8.93 -10.97 -9.43
CA ALA A 9 8.50 -11.12 -10.82
C ALA A 9 8.29 -9.76 -11.51
N LEU A 10 7.76 -8.76 -10.79
CA LEU A 10 7.63 -7.40 -11.32
C LEU A 10 8.98 -6.74 -11.57
N LEU A 11 9.94 -6.88 -10.65
CA LEU A 11 11.29 -6.36 -10.85
C LEU A 11 11.98 -7.04 -12.05
N GLU A 12 11.85 -8.37 -12.19
CA GLU A 12 12.37 -9.12 -13.31
C GLU A 12 11.75 -8.72 -14.65
N LYS A 13 10.43 -8.53 -14.68
CA LYS A 13 9.70 -8.05 -15.88
C LYS A 13 10.28 -6.72 -16.42
N TRP A 14 10.71 -5.85 -15.52
CA TRP A 14 11.24 -4.53 -15.86
C TRP A 14 12.78 -4.48 -15.94
N ARG A 15 13.47 -5.56 -15.62
CA ARG A 15 14.93 -5.67 -15.71
C ARG A 15 15.39 -5.34 -17.12
N ASP A 16 16.51 -4.62 -17.23
CA ASP A 16 17.14 -4.20 -18.48
C ASP A 16 16.22 -3.38 -19.42
N LYS A 17 15.07 -2.92 -18.92
CA LYS A 17 14.20 -2.00 -19.66
C LYS A 17 14.58 -0.56 -19.33
N LYS A 18 14.53 0.31 -20.36
CA LYS A 18 14.87 1.74 -20.25
C LYS A 18 13.78 2.51 -19.47
N VAL A 19 13.57 2.11 -18.23
CA VAL A 19 12.67 2.77 -17.25
C VAL A 19 13.30 2.71 -15.86
N ILE A 20 13.07 3.70 -15.03
CA ILE A 20 13.49 3.73 -13.64
C ILE A 20 12.49 2.93 -12.80
N LYS A 21 12.94 1.96 -12.01
CA LYS A 21 12.10 1.18 -11.10
C LYS A 21 12.04 1.88 -9.76
N VAL A 22 10.88 2.40 -9.43
CA VAL A 22 10.64 3.14 -8.18
C VAL A 22 9.83 2.27 -7.24
N VAL A 23 10.48 1.75 -6.20
CA VAL A 23 9.82 0.95 -5.16
C VAL A 23 9.34 1.86 -4.05
N THR A 24 8.04 2.05 -3.95
CA THR A 24 7.39 2.90 -2.94
C THR A 24 6.67 2.04 -1.90
N GLY A 25 6.27 2.64 -0.80
CA GLY A 25 5.47 1.98 0.23
C GLY A 25 5.80 2.47 1.63
N ILE A 26 4.93 2.13 2.57
CA ILE A 26 5.03 2.54 3.96
C ILE A 26 6.40 2.16 4.57
N ARG A 27 6.89 2.96 5.51
CA ARG A 27 8.11 2.64 6.26
C ARG A 27 8.06 1.24 6.87
N ARG A 28 9.18 0.47 6.76
CA ARG A 28 9.31 -0.90 7.29
C ARG A 28 8.47 -1.99 6.58
N CYS A 29 7.87 -1.73 5.42
CA CYS A 29 7.18 -2.78 4.65
C CYS A 29 8.12 -3.74 3.89
N GLY A 30 9.44 -3.47 3.89
CA GLY A 30 10.44 -4.39 3.32
C GLY A 30 11.07 -3.93 1.99
N LYS A 31 11.02 -2.64 1.62
CA LYS A 31 11.59 -2.10 0.37
C LYS A 31 13.08 -2.45 0.19
N SER A 32 13.91 -2.10 1.17
CA SER A 32 15.35 -2.39 1.17
C SER A 32 15.63 -3.89 1.08
N SER A 33 14.81 -4.71 1.77
CA SER A 33 14.93 -6.17 1.71
C SER A 33 14.58 -6.73 0.34
N LEU A 34 13.56 -6.17 -0.33
CA LEU A 34 13.17 -6.55 -1.69
C LEU A 34 14.31 -6.25 -2.69
N LEU A 35 14.89 -5.05 -2.63
CA LEU A 35 16.02 -4.69 -3.50
C LEU A 35 17.25 -5.58 -3.23
N ARG A 36 17.53 -5.90 -1.96
CA ARG A 36 18.63 -6.82 -1.61
C ARG A 36 18.38 -8.22 -2.17
N MET A 37 17.19 -8.79 -2.04
CA MET A 37 16.85 -10.09 -2.65
C MET A 37 17.02 -10.05 -4.17
N PHE A 38 16.63 -8.96 -4.81
CA PHE A 38 16.78 -8.83 -6.26
C PHE A 38 18.26 -8.70 -6.67
N ARG A 39 19.06 -7.95 -5.91
CA ARG A 39 20.51 -7.89 -6.08
C ARG A 39 21.16 -9.27 -5.96
N GLU A 40 20.83 -10.03 -4.91
CA GLU A 40 21.33 -11.39 -4.70
C GLU A 40 20.99 -12.28 -5.89
N LYS A 41 19.75 -12.24 -6.38
CA LYS A 41 19.33 -12.96 -7.59
C LYS A 41 20.18 -12.58 -8.83
N LEU A 42 20.46 -11.30 -9.06
CA LEU A 42 21.30 -10.86 -10.17
C LEU A 42 22.72 -11.46 -10.08
N LEU A 43 23.30 -11.50 -8.89
CA LEU A 43 24.63 -12.09 -8.66
C LEU A 43 24.61 -13.61 -8.89
N GLU A 44 23.58 -14.32 -8.43
CA GLU A 44 23.40 -15.75 -8.66
C GLU A 44 23.26 -16.09 -10.15
N GLU A 45 22.66 -15.18 -10.93
CA GLU A 45 22.53 -15.32 -12.40
C GLU A 45 23.78 -14.90 -13.17
N GLY A 46 24.89 -14.56 -12.47
CA GLY A 46 26.19 -14.30 -13.06
C GLY A 46 26.52 -12.84 -13.35
N VAL A 47 25.71 -11.89 -12.86
CA VAL A 47 26.09 -10.48 -12.86
C VAL A 47 27.27 -10.29 -11.91
N SER A 48 28.34 -9.63 -12.36
CA SER A 48 29.53 -9.37 -11.52
C SER A 48 29.21 -8.33 -10.44
N GLU A 49 29.75 -8.51 -9.22
CA GLU A 49 29.65 -7.49 -8.16
C GLU A 49 30.09 -6.10 -8.60
N SER A 50 31.11 -6.02 -9.48
CA SER A 50 31.57 -4.74 -10.02
C SER A 50 30.50 -3.99 -10.86
N GLN A 51 29.48 -4.69 -11.35
CA GLN A 51 28.36 -4.12 -12.11
C GLN A 51 27.21 -3.67 -11.22
N VAL A 52 27.28 -3.93 -9.92
CA VAL A 52 26.21 -3.61 -8.96
C VAL A 52 26.70 -2.54 -8.01
N LEU A 53 25.97 -1.42 -7.96
CA LEU A 53 26.22 -0.34 -7.02
C LEU A 53 24.99 -0.18 -6.11
N GLU A 54 25.19 -0.41 -4.82
CA GLU A 54 24.15 -0.28 -3.80
C GLU A 54 24.53 0.82 -2.80
N LEU A 55 23.64 1.80 -2.60
CA LEU A 55 23.80 2.88 -1.63
C LEU A 55 22.51 3.07 -0.84
N ASN A 56 22.60 3.00 0.48
CA ASN A 56 21.53 3.36 1.39
C ASN A 56 21.82 4.74 1.99
N PHE A 57 20.98 5.73 1.73
CA PHE A 57 21.16 7.10 2.15
C PHE A 57 20.68 7.41 3.59
N GLU A 58 20.14 6.43 4.31
CA GLU A 58 19.97 6.52 5.77
C GLU A 58 21.23 6.07 6.53
N ASP A 59 22.23 5.47 5.84
CA ASP A 59 23.50 5.05 6.42
C ASP A 59 24.50 6.21 6.45
N LEU A 60 25.08 6.46 7.62
CA LEU A 60 26.08 7.53 7.84
C LEU A 60 27.36 7.31 6.99
N ASP A 61 27.71 6.07 6.67
CA ASP A 61 28.86 5.77 5.80
C ASP A 61 28.65 6.36 4.39
N ASN A 62 27.42 6.66 4.01
CA ASN A 62 27.04 7.26 2.75
C ASN A 62 26.70 8.76 2.84
N GLU A 63 26.88 9.40 3.99
CA GLU A 63 26.52 10.82 4.22
C GLU A 63 27.16 11.76 3.18
N GLN A 64 28.40 11.49 2.78
CA GLN A 64 29.10 12.26 1.74
C GLN A 64 28.40 12.29 0.38
N TYR A 65 27.54 11.31 0.10
CA TYR A 65 26.80 11.19 -1.17
C TYR A 65 25.41 11.85 -1.11
N LEU A 66 25.06 12.53 -0.02
CA LEU A 66 23.83 13.33 0.06
C LEU A 66 23.90 14.57 -0.85
N ASP A 67 25.09 15.05 -1.19
CA ASP A 67 25.28 16.03 -2.27
C ASP A 67 25.15 15.33 -3.65
N TYR A 68 24.20 15.79 -4.46
CA TYR A 68 23.90 15.17 -5.75
C TYR A 68 25.09 15.18 -6.74
N LYS A 69 25.99 16.16 -6.68
CA LYS A 69 27.16 16.23 -7.57
C LYS A 69 28.21 15.20 -7.17
N VAL A 70 28.41 15.03 -5.85
CA VAL A 70 29.33 14.03 -5.30
C VAL A 70 28.83 12.64 -5.64
N LEU A 71 27.53 12.39 -5.45
CA LEU A 71 26.88 11.13 -5.83
C LEU A 71 27.07 10.82 -7.32
N TYR A 72 26.75 11.78 -8.20
CA TYR A 72 26.89 11.59 -9.63
C TYR A 72 28.33 11.26 -10.05
N ALA A 73 29.31 12.00 -9.51
CA ALA A 73 30.73 11.76 -9.80
C ALA A 73 31.17 10.38 -9.31
N TYR A 74 30.72 9.97 -8.12
CA TYR A 74 30.99 8.65 -7.57
C TYR A 74 30.44 7.53 -8.47
N VAL A 75 29.16 7.60 -8.82
CA VAL A 75 28.52 6.61 -9.70
C VAL A 75 29.26 6.51 -11.02
N LYS A 76 29.51 7.63 -11.70
CA LYS A 76 30.22 7.67 -13.00
C LYS A 76 31.61 7.02 -12.95
N LYS A 77 32.32 7.14 -11.84
CA LYS A 77 33.63 6.53 -11.64
C LYS A 77 33.57 5.02 -11.52
N HIS A 78 32.46 4.46 -11.00
CA HIS A 78 32.32 3.03 -10.70
C HIS A 78 31.58 2.25 -11.80
N LEU A 79 31.08 2.90 -12.86
CA LEU A 79 30.44 2.20 -13.97
C LEU A 79 31.43 1.35 -14.75
N VAL A 80 31.08 0.10 -15.00
CA VAL A 80 31.83 -0.85 -15.83
C VAL A 80 31.43 -0.61 -17.28
N LYS A 81 32.37 -0.16 -18.10
CA LYS A 81 32.14 0.14 -19.51
C LYS A 81 31.78 -1.10 -20.33
N GLY A 82 30.76 -0.97 -21.18
CA GLY A 82 30.35 -2.03 -22.10
C GLY A 82 29.59 -3.19 -21.42
N LYS A 83 29.15 -3.01 -20.18
CA LYS A 83 28.30 -3.95 -19.46
C LYS A 83 27.13 -3.21 -18.83
N MET A 84 25.98 -3.89 -18.66
CA MET A 84 24.87 -3.35 -17.90
C MET A 84 25.29 -3.16 -16.43
N ASN A 85 25.02 -1.97 -15.89
CA ASN A 85 25.27 -1.62 -14.50
C ASN A 85 23.95 -1.47 -13.76
N TYR A 86 23.80 -2.11 -12.61
CA TYR A 86 22.60 -2.11 -11.79
C TYR A 86 22.79 -1.18 -10.59
N LEU A 87 22.02 -0.12 -10.53
CA LEU A 87 22.13 0.91 -9.49
C LEU A 87 20.96 0.80 -8.52
N PHE A 88 21.26 0.51 -7.26
CA PHE A 88 20.28 0.40 -6.18
C PHE A 88 20.45 1.57 -5.20
N PHE A 89 19.50 2.47 -5.18
CA PHE A 89 19.50 3.66 -4.33
C PHE A 89 18.36 3.59 -3.32
N ASP A 90 18.68 3.23 -2.09
CA ASP A 90 17.70 3.11 -1.00
C ASP A 90 17.49 4.44 -0.29
N GLU A 91 16.20 4.85 -0.11
CA GLU A 91 15.76 6.13 0.46
C GLU A 91 16.38 7.35 -0.28
N ILE A 92 16.34 7.32 -1.62
CA ILE A 92 16.98 8.33 -2.50
C ILE A 92 16.55 9.78 -2.22
N GLN A 93 15.37 9.98 -1.64
CA GLN A 93 14.87 11.32 -1.28
C GLN A 93 15.70 12.02 -0.17
N MET A 94 16.64 11.31 0.45
CA MET A 94 17.61 11.92 1.38
C MET A 94 18.68 12.74 0.64
N VAL A 95 18.90 12.46 -0.64
CA VAL A 95 19.87 13.17 -1.47
C VAL A 95 19.26 14.46 -1.99
N ASP A 96 19.92 15.57 -1.77
CA ASP A 96 19.49 16.87 -2.29
C ASP A 96 19.47 16.86 -3.82
N ASN A 97 18.37 17.34 -4.42
CA ASN A 97 18.19 17.36 -5.87
C ASN A 97 18.46 16.01 -6.58
N PHE A 98 18.17 14.89 -5.92
CA PHE A 98 18.40 13.53 -6.45
C PHE A 98 17.83 13.33 -7.86
N GLN A 99 16.72 13.98 -8.20
CA GLN A 99 16.10 13.90 -9.52
C GLN A 99 17.07 14.27 -10.66
N LYS A 100 18.02 15.19 -10.41
CA LYS A 100 19.04 15.58 -11.42
C LYS A 100 20.04 14.45 -11.66
N VAL A 101 20.39 13.70 -10.61
CA VAL A 101 21.27 12.54 -10.71
C VAL A 101 20.57 11.43 -11.48
N ILE A 102 19.36 11.09 -11.06
CA ILE A 102 18.59 10.01 -11.67
C ILE A 102 18.32 10.31 -13.14
N ASP A 103 17.90 11.53 -13.49
CA ASP A 103 17.68 11.94 -14.88
C ASP A 103 18.98 11.86 -15.72
N SER A 104 20.10 12.31 -15.17
CA SER A 104 21.40 12.27 -15.85
C SER A 104 21.92 10.83 -16.03
N LEU A 105 21.74 9.96 -15.05
CA LEU A 105 22.11 8.54 -15.14
C LEU A 105 21.19 7.78 -16.11
N PHE A 106 19.91 8.15 -16.17
CA PHE A 106 18.95 7.56 -17.10
C PHE A 106 19.32 7.80 -18.57
N LEU A 107 20.10 8.82 -18.90
CA LEU A 107 20.57 9.08 -20.27
C LEU A 107 21.63 8.05 -20.72
N LEU A 108 22.21 7.28 -19.82
CA LEU A 108 23.21 6.25 -20.13
C LEU A 108 22.52 4.95 -20.55
N ASP A 109 22.95 4.30 -21.62
CA ASP A 109 22.32 3.10 -22.16
C ASP A 109 22.65 1.82 -21.39
N ASP A 110 23.79 1.81 -20.70
CA ASP A 110 24.33 0.67 -19.95
C ASP A 110 24.03 0.77 -18.43
N VAL A 111 22.94 1.40 -18.04
CA VAL A 111 22.54 1.61 -16.64
C VAL A 111 21.08 1.22 -16.42
N ASP A 112 20.85 0.38 -15.42
CA ASP A 112 19.53 -0.02 -14.92
C ASP A 112 19.32 0.48 -13.48
N ILE A 113 18.29 1.30 -13.26
CA ILE A 113 18.13 2.11 -12.04
C ILE A 113 16.96 1.62 -11.21
N TYR A 114 17.23 1.33 -9.94
CA TYR A 114 16.27 0.93 -8.91
C TYR A 114 16.37 1.89 -7.74
N VAL A 115 15.28 2.55 -7.39
CA VAL A 115 15.24 3.50 -6.28
C VAL A 115 14.13 3.15 -5.30
N THR A 116 14.33 3.45 -4.02
CA THR A 116 13.25 3.35 -3.04
C THR A 116 12.93 4.68 -2.40
N GLY A 117 11.72 4.78 -1.87
CA GLY A 117 11.30 5.84 -0.96
C GLY A 117 10.10 5.45 -0.12
N SER A 118 10.11 5.93 1.11
CA SER A 118 9.05 5.65 2.10
C SER A 118 7.89 6.66 2.05
N ASN A 119 7.79 7.45 0.99
CA ASN A 119 6.81 8.53 0.86
C ASN A 119 6.44 8.77 -0.61
N ALA A 120 5.15 9.05 -0.87
CA ALA A 120 4.64 9.39 -2.20
C ALA A 120 5.24 10.70 -2.78
N TYR A 121 5.88 11.53 -1.93
CA TYR A 121 6.60 12.72 -2.38
C TYR A 121 7.72 12.39 -3.39
N LEU A 122 8.27 11.18 -3.33
CA LEU A 122 9.23 10.70 -4.34
C LEU A 122 8.66 10.76 -5.77
N LEU A 123 7.34 10.65 -5.90
CA LEU A 123 6.62 10.65 -7.19
C LEU A 123 5.66 11.84 -7.35
N SER A 124 5.75 12.86 -6.47
CA SER A 124 4.86 14.03 -6.50
C SER A 124 5.57 15.32 -6.92
N GLY A 125 4.81 16.31 -7.36
CA GLY A 125 5.29 17.66 -7.66
C GLY A 125 6.29 17.72 -8.82
N GLU A 126 7.38 18.49 -8.64
CA GLU A 126 8.41 18.70 -9.67
C GLU A 126 9.10 17.39 -10.09
N ILE A 127 9.22 16.44 -9.17
CA ILE A 127 9.85 15.13 -9.42
C ILE A 127 9.01 14.31 -10.38
N ALA A 128 7.69 14.25 -10.16
CA ALA A 128 6.78 13.61 -11.10
C ALA A 128 6.92 14.20 -12.51
N THR A 129 7.07 15.53 -12.61
CA THR A 129 7.20 16.23 -13.88
C THR A 129 8.53 15.89 -14.59
N LEU A 130 9.64 15.87 -13.86
CA LEU A 130 10.97 15.58 -14.40
C LEU A 130 11.14 14.12 -14.85
N LEU A 131 10.54 13.18 -14.11
CA LEU A 131 10.62 11.75 -14.40
C LEU A 131 9.41 11.22 -15.20
N THR A 132 8.46 12.09 -15.61
CA THR A 132 7.25 11.70 -16.33
C THR A 132 7.56 10.84 -17.55
N GLY A 133 6.92 9.65 -17.61
CA GLY A 133 7.11 8.70 -18.72
C GLY A 133 8.43 7.91 -18.68
N ARG A 134 9.25 8.09 -17.64
CA ARG A 134 10.57 7.42 -17.50
C ARG A 134 10.65 6.45 -16.35
N TYR A 135 9.59 6.28 -15.55
CA TYR A 135 9.60 5.36 -14.41
C TYR A 135 8.37 4.46 -14.38
N VAL A 136 8.52 3.36 -13.66
CA VAL A 136 7.43 2.49 -13.23
C VAL A 136 7.41 2.44 -11.72
N GLU A 137 6.23 2.59 -11.13
CA GLU A 137 6.04 2.46 -9.68
C GLU A 137 5.74 1.00 -9.34
N ILE A 138 6.47 0.48 -8.36
CA ILE A 138 6.22 -0.81 -7.71
C ILE A 138 5.83 -0.50 -6.28
N LYS A 139 4.53 -0.46 -6.00
CA LYS A 139 4.00 -0.14 -4.68
C LYS A 139 4.03 -1.36 -3.78
N LEU A 140 4.94 -1.34 -2.80
CA LEU A 140 5.13 -2.42 -1.84
C LEU A 140 4.28 -2.19 -0.59
N PHE A 141 3.44 -3.17 -0.29
CA PHE A 141 2.64 -3.23 0.94
C PHE A 141 3.32 -4.10 2.01
N PRO A 142 2.95 -4.02 3.30
CA PRO A 142 3.22 -5.06 4.27
C PRO A 142 2.79 -6.43 3.73
N PHE A 143 3.11 -7.54 4.37
CA PHE A 143 2.80 -8.87 3.82
C PHE A 143 1.32 -9.04 3.48
N SER A 144 1.03 -9.66 2.32
CA SER A 144 -0.29 -10.21 2.03
C SER A 144 -0.59 -11.37 2.98
N PHE A 145 -1.86 -11.76 3.10
CA PHE A 145 -2.21 -12.94 3.89
C PHE A 145 -1.52 -14.21 3.36
N LYS A 146 -1.41 -14.36 2.04
CA LYS A 146 -0.67 -15.42 1.38
C LYS A 146 0.82 -15.43 1.77
N GLU A 147 1.50 -14.27 1.70
CA GLU A 147 2.90 -14.14 2.10
C GLU A 147 3.08 -14.39 3.61
N TYR A 148 2.15 -13.92 4.44
CA TYR A 148 2.15 -14.18 5.87
C TYR A 148 2.06 -15.67 6.19
N LEU A 149 1.21 -16.43 5.48
CA LEU A 149 1.07 -17.88 5.65
C LEU A 149 2.37 -18.63 5.34
N THR A 150 3.19 -18.18 4.38
CA THR A 150 4.47 -18.87 4.07
C THR A 150 5.46 -18.86 5.23
N ALA A 151 5.24 -18.00 6.23
CA ALA A 151 6.06 -17.94 7.44
C ALA A 151 5.47 -18.71 8.63
N GLN A 152 4.27 -19.26 8.47
CA GLN A 152 3.62 -20.04 9.52
C GLN A 152 3.94 -21.54 9.37
N SER A 153 3.67 -22.31 10.43
CA SER A 153 3.76 -23.78 10.34
C SER A 153 2.64 -24.35 9.46
N ASP A 154 2.93 -25.40 8.70
CA ASP A 154 1.99 -26.04 7.77
C ASP A 154 0.68 -26.51 8.41
N ASP A 155 0.65 -26.75 9.72
CA ASP A 155 -0.52 -27.20 10.47
C ASP A 155 -1.46 -26.06 10.92
N MET A 156 -1.19 -24.80 10.54
CA MET A 156 -2.02 -23.69 11.02
C MET A 156 -3.32 -23.57 10.20
N ASN A 157 -4.48 -23.68 10.86
CA ASN A 157 -5.78 -23.41 10.27
C ASN A 157 -5.87 -21.96 9.77
N LEU A 158 -6.42 -21.76 8.55
CA LEU A 158 -6.53 -20.45 7.89
C LEU A 158 -7.23 -19.38 8.75
N GLU A 159 -8.31 -19.74 9.44
CA GLU A 159 -9.05 -18.79 10.28
C GLU A 159 -8.20 -18.36 11.50
N ARG A 160 -7.41 -19.26 12.08
CA ARG A 160 -6.51 -18.92 13.18
C ARG A 160 -5.36 -18.05 12.70
N ALA A 161 -4.82 -18.33 11.52
CA ALA A 161 -3.79 -17.51 10.89
C ALA A 161 -4.34 -16.10 10.58
N TYR A 162 -5.56 -16.02 10.02
CA TYR A 162 -6.21 -14.75 9.73
C TYR A 162 -6.47 -13.90 10.97
N ARG A 163 -6.93 -14.52 12.09
CA ARG A 163 -7.08 -13.78 13.36
C ARG A 163 -5.76 -13.17 13.81
N ARG A 164 -4.67 -13.92 13.78
CA ARG A 164 -3.34 -13.38 14.11
C ARG A 164 -2.92 -12.28 13.15
N TYR A 165 -3.15 -12.46 11.85
CA TYR A 165 -2.83 -11.49 10.83
C TYR A 165 -3.51 -10.14 11.08
N ILE A 166 -4.78 -10.12 11.48
CA ILE A 166 -5.50 -8.88 11.79
C ILE A 166 -5.25 -8.37 13.22
N GLU A 167 -4.88 -9.23 14.18
CA GLU A 167 -4.53 -8.83 15.55
C GLU A 167 -3.15 -8.17 15.60
N ASP A 168 -2.14 -8.85 15.08
CA ASP A 168 -0.74 -8.49 15.19
C ASP A 168 -0.27 -7.57 14.04
N GLY A 169 -0.99 -7.60 12.90
CA GLY A 169 -0.59 -6.91 11.67
C GLY A 169 0.34 -7.75 10.80
N SER A 170 0.78 -7.15 9.71
CA SER A 170 1.45 -7.81 8.59
C SER A 170 2.84 -7.23 8.27
N PHE A 171 3.40 -6.40 9.14
CA PHE A 171 4.76 -5.91 8.96
C PHE A 171 5.79 -7.04 9.09
N PRO A 172 6.81 -7.09 8.20
CA PRO A 172 7.77 -8.20 8.17
C PRO A 172 8.46 -8.50 9.50
N TYR A 173 8.76 -7.48 10.32
CA TYR A 173 9.44 -7.65 11.59
C TYR A 173 8.61 -8.40 12.64
N ILE A 174 7.28 -8.36 12.55
CA ILE A 174 6.37 -9.06 13.49
C ILE A 174 6.66 -10.57 13.51
N LEU A 175 6.99 -11.14 12.35
CA LEU A 175 7.34 -12.56 12.27
C LEU A 175 8.65 -12.91 12.99
N GLN A 176 9.57 -11.95 13.16
CA GLN A 176 10.84 -12.15 13.84
C GLN A 176 10.70 -12.14 15.37
N ILE A 177 9.66 -11.49 15.89
CA ILE A 177 9.35 -11.42 17.34
C ILE A 177 8.32 -12.46 17.76
N ASN A 178 8.12 -13.51 16.95
CA ASN A 178 7.32 -14.70 17.26
C ASN A 178 5.91 -14.38 17.79
N HIS A 179 5.30 -13.28 17.35
CA HIS A 179 3.95 -12.87 17.78
C HIS A 179 3.79 -12.64 19.29
N ASP A 180 4.87 -12.26 19.98
CA ASP A 180 4.76 -11.79 21.36
C ASP A 180 3.94 -10.49 21.39
N ARG A 181 2.78 -10.51 22.07
CA ARG A 181 1.80 -9.42 22.02
C ARG A 181 2.34 -8.09 22.56
N GLU A 182 3.18 -8.12 23.58
CA GLU A 182 3.76 -6.93 24.16
C GLU A 182 4.80 -6.33 23.20
N MET A 183 5.71 -7.16 22.69
CA MET A 183 6.71 -6.76 21.70
C MET A 183 6.07 -6.26 20.39
N VAL A 184 5.02 -6.91 19.89
CA VAL A 184 4.26 -6.48 18.70
C VAL A 184 3.67 -5.10 18.93
N ARG A 185 3.01 -4.90 20.09
CA ARG A 185 2.40 -3.61 20.42
C ARG A 185 3.43 -2.50 20.53
N GLU A 186 4.55 -2.74 21.21
CA GLU A 186 5.64 -1.78 21.34
C GLU A 186 6.26 -1.43 19.99
N TYR A 187 6.53 -2.43 19.16
CA TYR A 187 7.06 -2.25 17.81
C TYR A 187 6.13 -1.40 16.94
N LEU A 188 4.85 -1.75 16.88
CA LEU A 188 3.87 -1.03 16.07
C LEU A 188 3.62 0.39 16.58
N LEU A 189 3.64 0.62 17.90
CA LEU A 189 3.54 1.96 18.47
C LEU A 189 4.78 2.81 18.12
N GLY A 190 5.97 2.24 18.21
CA GLY A 190 7.22 2.88 17.79
C GLY A 190 7.21 3.21 16.28
N LEU A 191 6.72 2.29 15.45
CA LEU A 191 6.58 2.50 14.02
C LEU A 191 5.57 3.61 13.71
N TYR A 192 4.39 3.57 14.32
CA TYR A 192 3.37 4.61 14.18
C TYR A 192 3.91 5.99 14.55
N ASN A 193 4.58 6.11 15.70
CA ASN A 193 5.18 7.36 16.12
C ASN A 193 6.25 7.85 15.13
N THR A 194 7.08 6.94 14.61
CA THR A 194 8.09 7.30 13.60
C THR A 194 7.45 7.83 12.32
N ILE A 195 6.41 7.18 11.80
CA ILE A 195 5.70 7.62 10.60
C ILE A 195 5.04 8.99 10.86
N VAL A 196 4.29 9.14 11.96
CA VAL A 196 3.59 10.39 12.26
C VAL A 196 4.56 11.53 12.53
N LEU A 197 5.59 11.34 13.33
CA LEU A 197 6.50 12.42 13.72
C LEU A 197 7.54 12.73 12.64
N LYS A 198 8.19 11.72 12.06
CA LYS A 198 9.27 11.92 11.08
C LYS A 198 8.73 12.16 9.67
N ASP A 199 7.80 11.30 9.21
CA ASP A 199 7.38 11.33 7.81
C ASP A 199 6.20 12.29 7.56
N VAL A 200 5.38 12.61 8.56
CA VAL A 200 4.25 13.53 8.43
C VAL A 200 4.56 14.90 9.04
N VAL A 201 4.81 14.96 10.36
CA VAL A 201 4.97 16.22 11.10
C VAL A 201 6.17 17.01 10.62
N SER A 202 7.37 16.41 10.59
CA SER A 202 8.60 17.09 10.18
C SER A 202 8.53 17.62 8.75
N ARG A 203 8.06 16.78 7.80
CA ARG A 203 8.04 17.15 6.38
C ARG A 203 7.00 18.20 6.05
N ARG A 204 5.81 18.11 6.64
CA ARG A 204 4.72 19.08 6.43
C ARG A 204 4.74 20.24 7.39
N LYS A 205 5.74 20.30 8.30
CA LYS A 205 5.90 21.34 9.32
C LYS A 205 4.62 21.56 10.14
N ILE A 206 3.97 20.44 10.52
CA ILE A 206 2.73 20.47 11.29
C ILE A 206 3.05 20.86 12.73
N THR A 207 2.42 21.93 13.22
CA THR A 207 2.65 22.47 14.56
C THR A 207 1.73 21.86 15.62
N ASP A 208 0.49 21.49 15.24
CA ASP A 208 -0.47 20.86 16.16
C ASP A 208 -0.49 19.33 15.98
N VAL A 209 0.47 18.67 16.63
CA VAL A 209 0.62 17.20 16.59
C VAL A 209 -0.55 16.50 17.28
N MET A 210 -1.10 17.09 18.37
CA MET A 210 -2.23 16.49 19.09
C MET A 210 -3.51 16.50 18.24
N MET A 211 -3.72 17.54 17.45
CA MET A 211 -4.84 17.60 16.52
C MET A 211 -4.66 16.58 15.40
N LEU A 212 -3.45 16.48 14.81
CA LEU A 212 -3.14 15.46 13.82
C LEU A 212 -3.44 14.05 14.36
N GLN A 213 -2.98 13.71 15.55
CA GLN A 213 -3.25 12.40 16.18
C GLN A 213 -4.75 12.15 16.39
N SER A 214 -5.52 13.21 16.69
CA SER A 214 -6.98 13.08 16.82
C SER A 214 -7.65 12.79 15.48
N VAL A 215 -7.18 13.42 14.39
CA VAL A 215 -7.63 13.13 13.03
C VAL A 215 -7.24 11.70 12.63
N VAL A 216 -6.02 11.27 12.91
CA VAL A 216 -5.58 9.88 12.65
C VAL A 216 -6.47 8.86 13.35
N ARG A 217 -6.76 9.07 14.65
CA ARG A 217 -7.65 8.19 15.41
C ARG A 217 -9.05 8.13 14.81
N PHE A 218 -9.59 9.28 14.44
CA PHE A 218 -10.90 9.35 13.78
C PHE A 218 -10.90 8.58 12.46
N LEU A 219 -9.90 8.75 11.62
CA LEU A 219 -9.80 8.05 10.34
C LEU A 219 -9.63 6.54 10.53
N ALA A 220 -8.79 6.11 11.47
CA ALA A 220 -8.59 4.69 11.79
C ALA A 220 -9.86 4.03 12.38
N ASP A 221 -10.73 4.79 13.04
CA ASP A 221 -12.02 4.32 13.55
C ASP A 221 -13.08 4.23 12.43
N ASN A 222 -12.89 4.97 11.34
CA ASN A 222 -13.83 5.10 10.23
C ASN A 222 -13.30 4.53 8.90
N ILE A 223 -12.38 3.56 8.95
CA ILE A 223 -11.92 2.86 7.73
C ILE A 223 -13.11 2.21 7.02
N GLY A 224 -13.09 2.20 5.69
CA GLY A 224 -14.20 1.66 4.89
C GLY A 224 -15.46 2.54 4.84
N ASN A 225 -15.57 3.59 5.67
CA ASN A 225 -16.68 4.52 5.61
C ASN A 225 -16.38 5.68 4.65
N ILE A 226 -17.43 6.19 3.99
CA ILE A 226 -17.30 7.40 3.16
C ILE A 226 -16.90 8.58 4.04
N SER A 227 -15.71 9.10 3.79
CA SER A 227 -15.14 10.25 4.48
C SER A 227 -15.29 11.52 3.65
N VAL A 228 -15.83 12.57 4.27
CA VAL A 228 -15.92 13.91 3.70
C VAL A 228 -15.16 14.86 4.61
N ILE A 229 -14.22 15.61 4.09
CA ILE A 229 -13.34 16.51 4.84
C ILE A 229 -14.11 17.44 5.78
N LYS A 230 -15.21 18.04 5.27
CA LYS A 230 -16.05 18.90 6.08
C LYS A 230 -16.64 18.18 7.30
N ARG A 231 -17.13 16.94 7.12
CA ARG A 231 -17.67 16.15 8.22
C ARG A 231 -16.62 15.85 9.29
N ILE A 232 -15.38 15.60 8.89
CA ILE A 232 -14.26 15.39 9.82
C ILE A 232 -14.01 16.66 10.63
N SER A 233 -13.93 17.84 9.98
CA SER A 233 -13.70 19.11 10.68
C SER A 233 -14.84 19.48 11.62
N ASP A 234 -16.10 19.23 11.23
CA ASP A 234 -17.27 19.47 12.05
C ASP A 234 -17.28 18.55 13.28
N THR A 235 -16.94 17.27 13.11
CA THR A 235 -16.83 16.30 14.22
C THR A 235 -15.72 16.70 15.20
N MET A 236 -14.53 17.05 14.72
CA MET A 236 -13.43 17.51 15.59
C MET A 236 -13.82 18.76 16.38
N THR A 237 -14.50 19.70 15.72
CA THR A 237 -14.96 20.93 16.35
C THR A 237 -16.01 20.65 17.42
N SER A 238 -16.97 19.74 17.19
CA SER A 238 -17.98 19.32 18.17
C SER A 238 -17.38 18.63 19.40
N LEU A 239 -16.22 17.98 19.24
CA LEU A 239 -15.41 17.42 20.33
C LEU A 239 -14.54 18.45 21.07
N GLY A 240 -14.78 19.74 20.82
CA GLY A 240 -14.04 20.86 21.47
C GLY A 240 -12.68 21.16 20.83
N ARG A 241 -12.37 20.58 19.66
CA ARG A 241 -11.12 20.79 18.94
C ARG A 241 -11.36 21.54 17.63
N LYS A 242 -11.39 22.86 17.68
CA LYS A 242 -11.65 23.72 16.52
C LYS A 242 -10.58 23.54 15.44
N ILE A 243 -10.98 23.09 14.26
CA ILE A 243 -10.10 22.87 13.11
C ILE A 243 -10.82 23.28 11.82
N THR A 244 -10.09 23.81 10.85
CA THR A 244 -10.65 24.16 9.54
C THR A 244 -10.65 22.95 8.60
N SER A 245 -11.57 22.91 7.63
CA SER A 245 -11.58 21.88 6.58
C SER A 245 -10.27 21.86 5.79
N HIS A 246 -9.66 23.00 5.52
CA HIS A 246 -8.36 23.08 4.83
C HIS A 246 -7.22 22.42 5.65
N THR A 247 -7.21 22.60 6.97
CA THR A 247 -6.22 21.93 7.84
C THR A 247 -6.43 20.41 7.85
N VAL A 248 -7.70 19.96 7.91
CA VAL A 248 -8.02 18.52 7.81
C VAL A 248 -7.56 17.94 6.48
N GLU A 249 -7.81 18.64 5.37
CA GLU A 249 -7.39 18.23 4.03
C GLU A 249 -5.87 18.07 3.96
N ASN A 250 -5.11 19.04 4.49
CA ASN A 250 -3.65 18.97 4.55
C ASN A 250 -3.17 17.77 5.39
N TYR A 251 -3.84 17.47 6.51
CA TYR A 251 -3.49 16.32 7.33
C TYR A 251 -3.79 15.00 6.63
N VAL A 252 -4.96 14.88 6.01
CA VAL A 252 -5.35 13.69 5.25
C VAL A 252 -4.39 13.46 4.07
N SER A 253 -4.07 14.51 3.31
CA SER A 253 -3.07 14.43 2.23
C SER A 253 -1.70 13.95 2.75
N ALA A 254 -1.21 14.52 3.85
CA ALA A 254 0.08 14.12 4.43
C ALA A 254 0.10 12.66 4.92
N LEU A 255 -1.03 12.17 5.44
CA LEU A 255 -1.19 10.78 5.86
C LEU A 255 -1.24 9.82 4.65
N ILE A 256 -1.87 10.22 3.56
CA ILE A 256 -1.87 9.46 2.30
C ILE A 256 -0.46 9.44 1.71
N ASP A 257 0.23 10.58 1.68
CA ASP A 257 1.59 10.67 1.17
C ASP A 257 2.59 9.81 1.96
N SER A 258 2.33 9.55 3.24
CA SER A 258 3.16 8.65 4.06
C SER A 258 2.80 7.16 3.91
N TYR A 259 1.85 6.84 3.06
CA TYR A 259 1.32 5.48 2.85
C TYR A 259 0.70 4.84 4.10
N ILE A 260 0.41 5.60 5.16
CA ILE A 260 -0.31 5.05 6.32
C ILE A 260 -1.80 4.86 6.00
N PHE A 261 -2.36 5.74 5.14
CA PHE A 261 -3.70 5.59 4.58
C PHE A 261 -3.66 5.57 3.06
N TYR A 262 -4.60 4.84 2.48
CA TYR A 262 -4.89 4.82 1.05
C TYR A 262 -6.29 5.35 0.81
N SER A 263 -6.44 6.18 -0.22
CA SER A 263 -7.70 6.81 -0.59
C SER A 263 -8.30 6.12 -1.81
N VAL A 264 -9.59 5.79 -1.73
CA VAL A 264 -10.35 5.20 -2.82
C VAL A 264 -11.51 6.13 -3.19
N SER A 265 -11.46 6.64 -4.41
CA SER A 265 -12.48 7.54 -4.95
C SER A 265 -13.75 6.77 -5.32
N ARG A 266 -14.87 7.49 -5.43
CA ARG A 266 -16.15 6.92 -5.84
C ARG A 266 -16.34 6.98 -7.34
N PHE A 267 -16.90 5.92 -7.90
CA PHE A 267 -17.18 5.78 -9.32
C PHE A 267 -18.67 5.49 -9.54
N ASP A 268 -19.34 6.33 -10.32
CA ASP A 268 -20.72 6.07 -10.75
C ASP A 268 -20.71 5.08 -11.91
N THR A 269 -21.18 3.86 -11.64
CA THR A 269 -21.18 2.77 -12.61
C THR A 269 -22.15 3.01 -13.78
N LYS A 270 -23.25 3.76 -13.56
CA LYS A 270 -24.21 4.14 -14.62
C LYS A 270 -23.71 5.31 -15.45
N GLY A 271 -23.23 6.35 -14.80
CA GLY A 271 -22.69 7.55 -15.46
C GLY A 271 -21.28 7.36 -16.00
N LYS A 272 -20.60 6.26 -15.65
CA LYS A 272 -19.19 5.94 -15.99
C LYS A 272 -18.24 7.12 -15.72
N GLN A 273 -18.41 7.76 -14.55
CA GLN A 273 -17.65 8.95 -14.17
C GLN A 273 -17.23 8.94 -12.70
N LEU A 274 -16.10 9.56 -12.40
CA LEU A 274 -15.64 9.77 -11.04
C LEU A 274 -16.53 10.80 -10.32
N LEU A 275 -16.89 10.48 -9.08
CA LEU A 275 -17.64 11.40 -8.23
C LEU A 275 -16.68 12.35 -7.51
N LYS A 276 -16.97 13.64 -7.54
CA LYS A 276 -16.12 14.69 -6.98
C LYS A 276 -16.04 14.72 -5.46
N THR A 277 -16.96 14.04 -4.76
CA THR A 277 -17.09 14.15 -3.31
C THR A 277 -17.19 12.79 -2.64
N GLY A 278 -16.52 12.70 -1.50
CA GLY A 278 -16.46 11.49 -0.67
C GLY A 278 -15.47 10.48 -1.21
N GLN A 279 -14.73 9.91 -0.30
CA GLN A 279 -13.76 8.84 -0.55
C GLN A 279 -13.78 7.88 0.62
N LYS A 280 -13.48 6.62 0.41
CA LYS A 280 -13.15 5.71 1.51
C LYS A 280 -11.65 5.77 1.78
N LEU A 281 -11.28 5.61 3.05
CA LEU A 281 -9.89 5.52 3.46
C LEU A 281 -9.63 4.15 4.07
N TYR A 282 -8.52 3.54 3.67
CA TYR A 282 -8.06 2.24 4.16
C TYR A 282 -6.67 2.37 4.75
N LEU A 283 -6.40 1.64 5.83
CA LEU A 283 -5.10 1.61 6.49
C LEU A 283 -4.16 0.61 5.81
N ALA A 284 -2.87 0.92 5.83
CA ALA A 284 -1.82 0.04 5.32
C ALA A 284 -1.72 -1.29 6.08
N ASP A 285 -2.18 -1.31 7.33
CA ASP A 285 -2.04 -2.47 8.21
C ASP A 285 -3.03 -2.41 9.37
N ILE A 286 -3.69 -3.53 9.69
CA ILE A 286 -4.69 -3.60 10.76
C ILE A 286 -4.04 -3.60 12.15
N GLY A 287 -2.83 -4.13 12.30
CA GLY A 287 -2.09 -4.03 13.56
C GLY A 287 -1.82 -2.58 13.96
N LEU A 288 -1.54 -1.69 12.99
CA LEU A 288 -1.46 -0.24 13.25
C LEU A 288 -2.79 0.32 13.75
N ARG A 289 -3.93 -0.09 13.17
CA ARG A 289 -5.25 0.31 13.66
C ARG A 289 -5.44 -0.07 15.13
N ASN A 290 -5.02 -1.28 15.48
CA ASN A 290 -5.17 -1.80 16.84
C ASN A 290 -4.36 -1.01 17.87
N VAL A 291 -3.16 -0.54 17.53
CA VAL A 291 -2.36 0.30 18.44
C VAL A 291 -2.85 1.75 18.51
N ILE A 292 -3.48 2.26 17.45
CA ILE A 292 -4.06 3.61 17.41
C ILE A 292 -5.34 3.70 18.24
N ASN A 293 -6.26 2.74 18.11
CA ASN A 293 -7.62 2.82 18.64
C ASN A 293 -7.98 1.69 19.64
N GLY A 294 -7.09 0.72 19.85
CA GLY A 294 -7.38 -0.51 20.56
C GLY A 294 -8.19 -1.50 19.72
N THR A 295 -8.23 -2.75 20.17
CA THR A 295 -9.03 -3.80 19.55
C THR A 295 -10.49 -3.66 19.95
N LYS A 296 -11.34 -3.23 19.00
CA LYS A 296 -12.79 -3.16 19.20
C LYS A 296 -13.45 -4.32 18.43
N GLY A 297 -14.20 -5.17 19.10
CA GLY A 297 -14.84 -6.36 18.50
C GLY A 297 -15.99 -6.07 17.50
N GLY A 298 -16.44 -4.81 17.38
CA GLY A 298 -17.59 -4.45 16.55
C GLY A 298 -17.33 -4.14 15.08
N ASP A 299 -16.04 -4.02 14.67
CA ASP A 299 -15.68 -3.48 13.35
C ASP A 299 -15.12 -4.54 12.38
N LEU A 300 -15.38 -5.82 12.61
CA LEU A 300 -14.79 -6.91 11.81
C LEU A 300 -15.14 -6.81 10.31
N GLY A 301 -16.32 -6.28 9.97
CA GLY A 301 -16.70 -6.05 8.58
C GLY A 301 -15.79 -5.06 7.88
N HIS A 302 -15.54 -3.90 8.48
CA HIS A 302 -14.63 -2.89 7.91
C HIS A 302 -13.16 -3.35 7.92
N ILE A 303 -12.75 -4.18 8.89
CA ILE A 303 -11.44 -4.81 8.92
C ILE A 303 -11.29 -5.75 7.73
N LEU A 304 -12.28 -6.60 7.47
CA LEU A 304 -12.29 -7.51 6.33
C LEU A 304 -12.25 -6.74 5.00
N GLU A 305 -13.07 -5.70 4.87
CA GLU A 305 -13.08 -4.81 3.71
C GLU A 305 -11.70 -4.17 3.49
N ASN A 306 -11.03 -3.72 4.55
CA ASN A 306 -9.68 -3.16 4.46
C ASN A 306 -8.64 -4.21 3.99
N VAL A 307 -8.73 -5.45 4.47
CA VAL A 307 -7.83 -6.53 4.03
C VAL A 307 -8.06 -6.86 2.55
N VAL A 308 -9.32 -6.93 2.11
CA VAL A 308 -9.68 -7.14 0.71
C VAL A 308 -9.17 -5.98 -0.16
N TYR A 309 -9.33 -4.73 0.29
CA TYR A 309 -8.77 -3.57 -0.40
C TYR A 309 -7.27 -3.72 -0.64
N LEU A 310 -6.51 -4.06 0.41
CA LEU A 310 -5.05 -4.20 0.30
C LEU A 310 -4.66 -5.32 -0.67
N GLU A 311 -5.42 -6.41 -0.70
CA GLU A 311 -5.20 -7.50 -1.63
C GLU A 311 -5.52 -7.09 -3.07
N LEU A 312 -6.65 -6.42 -3.32
CA LEU A 312 -6.98 -5.88 -4.64
C LEU A 312 -5.91 -4.89 -5.13
N ALA A 313 -5.39 -4.05 -4.23
CA ALA A 313 -4.32 -3.11 -4.57
C ALA A 313 -2.99 -3.80 -4.95
N ARG A 314 -2.70 -4.99 -4.39
CA ARG A 314 -1.55 -5.83 -4.80
C ARG A 314 -1.76 -6.46 -6.17
N ARG A 315 -2.97 -6.97 -6.43
CA ARG A 315 -3.35 -7.58 -7.73
C ARG A 315 -3.40 -6.58 -8.87
N GLY A 316 -3.36 -5.27 -8.54
CA GLY A 316 -3.30 -4.19 -9.52
C GLY A 316 -4.66 -3.82 -10.12
N GLY A 317 -4.64 -2.81 -10.99
CA GLY A 317 -5.82 -2.16 -11.51
C GLY A 317 -6.17 -0.88 -10.75
N GLU A 318 -7.14 -0.14 -11.28
CA GLU A 318 -7.66 1.08 -10.65
C GLU A 318 -8.87 0.71 -9.80
N ILE A 319 -8.79 0.99 -8.49
CA ILE A 319 -9.80 0.60 -7.51
C ILE A 319 -10.68 1.80 -7.17
N TYR A 320 -11.98 1.57 -7.20
CA TYR A 320 -13.00 2.57 -6.87
C TYR A 320 -14.06 1.99 -5.95
N VAL A 321 -14.76 2.85 -5.20
CA VAL A 321 -16.02 2.52 -4.55
C VAL A 321 -17.14 2.72 -5.56
N GLY A 322 -17.90 1.67 -5.86
CA GLY A 322 -18.98 1.73 -6.84
C GLY A 322 -20.22 2.41 -6.30
N LYS A 323 -20.88 3.23 -7.14
CA LYS A 323 -22.21 3.74 -6.89
C LYS A 323 -23.16 3.25 -7.97
N VAL A 324 -24.26 2.62 -7.57
CA VAL A 324 -25.34 2.13 -8.46
C VAL A 324 -26.68 2.64 -7.97
N GLY A 325 -27.20 3.73 -8.56
CA GLY A 325 -28.36 4.41 -8.00
C GLY A 325 -28.06 4.94 -6.60
N ASP A 326 -28.80 4.48 -5.59
CA ASP A 326 -28.57 4.83 -4.18
C ASP A 326 -27.75 3.77 -3.44
N ALA A 327 -27.44 2.64 -4.07
CA ALA A 327 -26.66 1.56 -3.48
C ALA A 327 -25.16 1.76 -3.72
N GLU A 328 -24.35 1.16 -2.85
CA GLU A 328 -22.90 1.15 -2.91
C GLU A 328 -22.38 -0.27 -3.22
N ILE A 329 -21.35 -0.38 -4.03
CA ILE A 329 -20.54 -1.57 -4.21
C ILE A 329 -19.18 -1.29 -3.58
N ASP A 330 -18.70 -2.18 -2.72
CA ASP A 330 -17.48 -1.93 -1.96
C ASP A 330 -16.29 -1.65 -2.88
N PHE A 331 -16.10 -2.47 -3.94
CA PHE A 331 -15.03 -2.22 -4.89
C PHE A 331 -15.45 -2.47 -6.34
N VAL A 332 -15.00 -1.55 -7.20
CA VAL A 332 -14.96 -1.70 -8.66
C VAL A 332 -13.49 -1.62 -9.06
N VAL A 333 -12.96 -2.69 -9.63
CA VAL A 333 -11.57 -2.76 -10.09
C VAL A 333 -11.55 -2.67 -11.61
N ILE A 334 -10.84 -1.69 -12.16
CA ILE A 334 -10.72 -1.50 -13.61
C ILE A 334 -9.33 -1.97 -14.06
N LYS A 335 -9.30 -2.96 -14.96
CA LYS A 335 -8.09 -3.53 -15.55
C LYS A 335 -8.17 -3.41 -17.06
N GLY A 336 -7.68 -2.30 -17.61
CA GLY A 336 -7.79 -2.02 -19.05
C GLY A 336 -9.25 -1.83 -19.49
N GLU A 337 -9.77 -2.73 -20.33
CA GLU A 337 -11.12 -2.61 -20.89
C GLU A 337 -12.20 -3.33 -20.05
N TYR A 338 -11.85 -4.19 -19.12
CA TYR A 338 -12.79 -4.94 -18.28
C TYR A 338 -12.78 -4.46 -16.82
N LYS A 339 -13.85 -4.80 -16.13
CA LYS A 339 -14.05 -4.46 -14.73
C LYS A 339 -14.34 -5.73 -13.93
N GLU A 340 -14.09 -5.63 -12.63
CA GLU A 340 -14.51 -6.63 -11.65
C GLU A 340 -15.24 -5.91 -10.54
N TYR A 341 -16.29 -6.51 -10.01
CA TYR A 341 -17.11 -5.94 -8.93
C TYR A 341 -17.03 -6.84 -7.71
N TYR A 342 -16.78 -6.24 -6.55
CA TYR A 342 -16.62 -6.96 -5.29
C TYR A 342 -17.50 -6.36 -4.22
N GLN A 343 -18.27 -7.23 -3.55
CA GLN A 343 -18.99 -6.94 -2.33
C GLN A 343 -18.39 -7.78 -1.22
N VAL A 344 -18.24 -7.23 -0.02
CA VAL A 344 -17.54 -7.87 1.10
C VAL A 344 -18.46 -7.92 2.31
N SER A 345 -18.72 -9.10 2.84
CA SER A 345 -19.57 -9.29 4.02
C SER A 345 -18.96 -10.32 4.97
N LEU A 346 -19.13 -10.15 6.28
CA LEU A 346 -18.71 -11.18 7.24
C LEU A 346 -19.50 -12.46 7.07
N SER A 347 -20.81 -12.35 6.85
CA SER A 347 -21.68 -13.51 6.66
C SER A 347 -22.93 -13.08 5.90
N VAL A 348 -23.42 -13.98 5.04
CA VAL A 348 -24.66 -13.83 4.30
C VAL A 348 -25.64 -14.98 4.56
N ARG A 349 -25.45 -15.71 5.66
CA ARG A 349 -26.37 -16.79 6.08
C ARG A 349 -27.75 -16.31 6.46
N ASP A 350 -27.88 -15.04 6.87
CA ASP A 350 -29.19 -14.39 7.02
C ASP A 350 -29.72 -13.95 5.64
N GLU A 351 -30.94 -14.32 5.34
CA GLU A 351 -31.57 -14.09 4.03
C GLU A 351 -31.72 -12.60 3.68
N ASN A 352 -31.98 -11.74 4.66
CA ASN A 352 -32.11 -10.30 4.42
C ASN A 352 -30.73 -9.68 4.18
N THR A 353 -29.72 -10.17 4.88
CA THR A 353 -28.33 -9.76 4.65
C THR A 353 -27.89 -10.19 3.25
N MET A 354 -28.13 -11.43 2.86
CA MET A 354 -27.81 -11.92 1.51
C MET A 354 -28.47 -11.07 0.42
N LYS A 355 -29.78 -10.80 0.53
CA LYS A 355 -30.51 -9.95 -0.42
C LYS A 355 -29.92 -8.54 -0.49
N ARG A 356 -29.56 -7.95 0.64
CA ARG A 356 -28.96 -6.62 0.71
C ARG A 356 -27.60 -6.58 0.02
N GLU A 357 -26.72 -7.57 0.24
CA GLU A 357 -25.40 -7.61 -0.32
C GLU A 357 -25.39 -7.95 -1.84
N LEU A 358 -26.33 -8.76 -2.29
CA LEU A 358 -26.47 -9.11 -3.72
C LEU A 358 -27.11 -7.97 -4.54
N ALA A 359 -28.01 -7.20 -3.97
CA ALA A 359 -28.82 -6.21 -4.70
C ALA A 359 -27.97 -5.18 -5.49
N PRO A 360 -26.87 -4.59 -4.96
CA PRO A 360 -26.03 -3.68 -5.73
C PRO A 360 -25.40 -4.35 -6.95
N LEU A 361 -24.89 -5.59 -6.80
CA LEU A 361 -24.27 -6.36 -7.88
C LEU A 361 -25.27 -6.78 -8.96
N GLN A 362 -26.50 -7.17 -8.56
CA GLN A 362 -27.58 -7.50 -9.48
C GLN A 362 -28.07 -6.28 -10.29
N ALA A 363 -27.94 -5.08 -9.73
CA ALA A 363 -28.30 -3.84 -10.42
C ALA A 363 -27.31 -3.44 -11.55
N ILE A 364 -26.14 -4.07 -11.63
CA ILE A 364 -25.16 -3.90 -12.71
C ILE A 364 -25.60 -4.73 -13.92
N GLN A 365 -25.74 -4.07 -15.07
CA GLN A 365 -26.25 -4.67 -16.30
C GLN A 365 -25.17 -5.16 -17.26
N ASP A 366 -23.88 -4.95 -16.94
CA ASP A 366 -22.81 -5.50 -17.76
C ASP A 366 -22.51 -6.98 -17.43
N HIS A 367 -21.66 -7.61 -18.25
CA HIS A 367 -21.27 -9.01 -18.13
C HIS A 367 -19.92 -9.19 -17.41
N ASP A 368 -19.36 -8.13 -16.86
CA ASP A 368 -18.12 -8.18 -16.12
C ASP A 368 -18.26 -9.03 -14.85
N PRO A 369 -17.20 -9.72 -14.38
CA PRO A 369 -17.25 -10.59 -13.21
C PRO A 369 -17.72 -9.87 -11.93
N LYS A 370 -18.56 -10.57 -11.16
CA LYS A 370 -19.13 -10.09 -9.91
C LYS A 370 -18.87 -11.08 -8.79
N TYR A 371 -18.32 -10.61 -7.69
CA TYR A 371 -17.89 -11.41 -6.56
C TYR A 371 -18.54 -10.94 -5.25
N LEU A 372 -19.07 -11.89 -4.48
CA LEU A 372 -19.48 -11.70 -3.09
C LEU A 372 -18.48 -12.47 -2.22
N LEU A 373 -17.59 -11.75 -1.53
CA LEU A 373 -16.57 -12.31 -0.65
C LEU A 373 -17.09 -12.39 0.77
N THR A 374 -17.09 -13.58 1.38
CA THR A 374 -17.62 -13.77 2.74
C THR A 374 -16.66 -14.58 3.61
N MET A 375 -16.84 -14.48 4.95
CA MET A 375 -16.18 -15.39 5.91
C MET A 375 -16.97 -16.68 6.13
N ASP A 376 -18.08 -16.88 5.41
CA ASP A 376 -18.79 -18.16 5.40
C ASP A 376 -17.96 -19.19 4.64
N ASN A 377 -17.45 -20.17 5.36
CA ASN A 377 -16.67 -21.28 4.78
C ASN A 377 -17.64 -22.34 4.18
N ASP A 378 -18.32 -21.92 3.13
CA ASP A 378 -19.25 -22.74 2.35
C ASP A 378 -18.64 -22.95 0.95
N PRO A 379 -18.99 -24.03 0.23
CA PRO A 379 -18.59 -24.20 -1.18
C PRO A 379 -18.99 -22.98 -2.02
N GLU A 380 -18.22 -22.70 -3.07
CA GLU A 380 -18.57 -21.64 -4.01
C GLU A 380 -19.99 -21.81 -4.54
N VAL A 381 -20.77 -20.74 -4.48
CA VAL A 381 -22.16 -20.69 -4.97
C VAL A 381 -22.30 -19.59 -6.02
N LEU A 382 -23.11 -19.84 -7.02
CA LEU A 382 -23.44 -18.87 -8.07
C LEU A 382 -24.87 -18.34 -7.89
N HIS A 383 -25.00 -17.05 -7.65
CA HIS A 383 -26.27 -16.32 -7.50
C HIS A 383 -26.50 -15.44 -8.74
N ASP A 384 -27.26 -15.91 -9.73
CA ASP A 384 -27.56 -15.13 -10.95
C ASP A 384 -26.30 -14.53 -11.63
N GLY A 385 -25.22 -15.31 -11.69
CA GLY A 385 -23.94 -14.87 -12.26
C GLY A 385 -22.98 -14.19 -11.28
N ILE A 386 -23.36 -14.01 -10.01
CA ILE A 386 -22.52 -13.48 -8.93
C ILE A 386 -21.89 -14.68 -8.20
N ARG A 387 -20.55 -14.73 -8.13
CA ARG A 387 -19.81 -15.79 -7.45
C ARG A 387 -19.65 -15.45 -5.97
N GLN A 388 -20.24 -16.27 -5.08
CA GLN A 388 -19.97 -16.20 -3.65
C GLN A 388 -18.76 -17.08 -3.34
N ILE A 389 -17.73 -16.48 -2.72
CA ILE A 389 -16.46 -17.15 -2.47
C ILE A 389 -16.06 -16.95 -0.99
N TYR A 390 -15.51 -17.99 -0.36
CA TYR A 390 -14.88 -17.88 0.94
C TYR A 390 -13.64 -16.98 0.84
N VAL A 391 -13.64 -15.87 1.56
CA VAL A 391 -12.63 -14.82 1.40
C VAL A 391 -11.23 -15.27 1.75
N LEU A 392 -11.04 -16.22 2.67
CA LEU A 392 -9.70 -16.69 3.02
C LEU A 392 -9.08 -17.52 1.88
N ASP A 393 -9.87 -18.31 1.16
CA ASP A 393 -9.38 -19.01 -0.03
C ASP A 393 -9.01 -17.99 -1.11
N TRP A 394 -9.89 -17.00 -1.35
CA TRP A 394 -9.62 -15.93 -2.30
C TRP A 394 -8.34 -15.14 -1.97
N LEU A 395 -8.03 -14.91 -0.67
CA LEU A 395 -6.80 -14.23 -0.23
C LEU A 395 -5.53 -15.07 -0.45
N VAL A 396 -5.66 -16.39 -0.53
CA VAL A 396 -4.54 -17.34 -0.71
C VAL A 396 -4.35 -17.70 -2.17
N GLU A 397 -5.44 -17.82 -2.93
CA GLU A 397 -5.41 -18.07 -4.37
C GLU A 397 -4.80 -16.83 -5.06
N GLY A 398 -3.78 -17.02 -5.88
CA GLY A 398 -3.29 -15.98 -6.78
C GLY A 398 -4.22 -15.86 -8.00
N ASP A 399 -4.08 -14.81 -8.78
CA ASP A 399 -4.68 -14.69 -10.12
C ASP A 399 -4.19 -15.81 -11.03
#